data_8d5f531263b381c2fbb0736aab818a77
#
_entry.id   8d5f531263b381c2fbb0736aab818a77
#
_cell.length_a   1.000
_cell.length_b   1.000
_cell.length_c   1.000
_cell.angle_alpha   90.00
_cell.angle_beta   90.00
_cell.angle_gamma   90.00
#
_symmetry.space_group_name_H-M   'P 1'
#
loop_
_entity.id
_entity.type
_entity.pdbx_description
1 polymer ?
#
loop_
_entity_poly.entity_id
_entity_poly.type
_entity_poly.pdbx_seq_one_letter_code
_entity_poly.pdbx_strand_id
1 'polypeptide(L)'
;MSRVMVVTSDAYFARTGSPLCIPDTSFAKYVGKAAPALVIIDPLQSFLPAGVEMASRNQMRSALLPLKALCARHGCAALISMHTNKRANVSGRARLADSSDIWDIARSVLMMGRDKNSEKLYLSHEKSSYSAPARTALLHIEQAQVEGVKTAVAVFDSRTDKKDADFVEERRVRTAQTKEDTAQAILNVLAESKLGSMPSTQLRAEVMKEMGCSEKTYNRAYSEL
;
A
#
# COMPACT_ATOMS: atom_id res chain seq x y z
N MET A 1 -18.24 11.35 -26.24
CA MET A 1 -17.53 10.05 -26.13
C MET A 1 -16.98 9.94 -24.74
N SER A 2 -17.22 8.84 -24.02
CA SER A 2 -16.60 8.59 -22.73
C SER A 2 -15.08 8.51 -22.90
N ARG A 3 -14.33 9.28 -22.10
CA ARG A 3 -12.86 9.28 -22.12
C ARG A 3 -12.26 8.15 -21.28
N VAL A 4 -13.10 7.45 -20.51
CA VAL A 4 -12.70 6.35 -19.62
C VAL A 4 -13.44 5.09 -20.06
N MET A 5 -12.69 4.01 -20.20
CA MET A 5 -13.23 2.68 -20.46
C MET A 5 -12.78 1.76 -19.31
N VAL A 6 -13.75 1.10 -18.69
CA VAL A 6 -13.51 0.14 -17.61
C VAL A 6 -13.70 -1.26 -18.17
N VAL A 7 -12.72 -2.13 -17.95
CA VAL A 7 -12.78 -3.55 -18.29
C VAL A 7 -12.66 -4.33 -16.99
N THR A 8 -13.75 -4.98 -16.58
CA THR A 8 -13.71 -5.87 -15.41
C THR A 8 -13.34 -7.30 -15.83
N SER A 9 -12.73 -8.05 -14.92
CA SER A 9 -12.38 -9.45 -15.16
C SER A 9 -13.60 -10.27 -15.56
N ASP A 10 -14.74 -10.07 -14.91
CA ASP A 10 -15.98 -10.81 -15.19
C ASP A 10 -16.52 -10.50 -16.59
N ALA A 11 -16.58 -9.23 -16.98
CA ALA A 11 -17.03 -8.83 -18.31
C ALA A 11 -16.10 -9.34 -19.41
N TYR A 12 -14.80 -9.38 -19.13
CA TYR A 12 -13.82 -9.94 -20.06
C TYR A 12 -13.99 -11.45 -20.20
N PHE A 13 -14.09 -12.18 -19.08
CA PHE A 13 -14.31 -13.64 -19.07
C PHE A 13 -15.61 -14.03 -19.79
N ALA A 14 -16.71 -13.34 -19.50
CA ALA A 14 -17.99 -13.60 -20.17
C ALA A 14 -17.91 -13.46 -21.71
N ARG A 15 -17.02 -12.58 -22.19
CA ARG A 15 -16.86 -12.34 -23.63
C ARG A 15 -15.85 -13.27 -24.30
N THR A 16 -14.80 -13.68 -23.59
CA THR A 16 -13.65 -14.39 -24.18
C THR A 16 -13.54 -15.85 -23.75
N GLY A 17 -14.23 -16.24 -22.68
CA GLY A 17 -14.11 -17.57 -22.06
C GLY A 17 -12.78 -17.78 -21.31
N SER A 18 -11.97 -16.74 -21.15
CA SER A 18 -10.64 -16.81 -20.52
C SER A 18 -10.43 -15.64 -19.57
N PRO A 19 -9.68 -15.80 -18.46
CA PRO A 19 -9.33 -14.70 -17.59
C PRO A 19 -8.45 -13.68 -18.33
N LEU A 20 -8.61 -12.41 -18.00
CA LEU A 20 -7.73 -11.36 -18.50
C LEU A 20 -6.37 -11.47 -17.80
N CYS A 21 -5.35 -11.79 -18.55
CA CYS A 21 -3.98 -11.88 -18.06
C CYS A 21 -3.05 -10.91 -18.80
N ILE A 22 -1.93 -10.58 -18.17
CA ILE A 22 -0.86 -9.81 -18.78
C ILE A 22 0.42 -10.65 -18.72
N PRO A 23 1.06 -10.96 -19.86
CA PRO A 23 0.73 -10.60 -21.23
C PRO A 23 -0.34 -11.49 -21.87
N ASP A 24 -1.25 -10.88 -22.63
CA ASP A 24 -2.27 -11.59 -23.41
C ASP A 24 -2.41 -10.91 -24.79
N THR A 25 -2.55 -11.74 -25.82
CA THR A 25 -2.75 -11.26 -27.21
C THR A 25 -4.07 -10.53 -27.38
N SER A 26 -5.12 -10.95 -26.67
CA SER A 26 -6.43 -10.28 -26.67
C SER A 26 -6.38 -8.92 -26.02
N PHE A 27 -5.67 -8.81 -24.89
CA PHE A 27 -5.40 -7.52 -24.25
C PHE A 27 -4.62 -6.58 -25.18
N ALA A 28 -3.57 -7.08 -25.85
CA ALA A 28 -2.81 -6.31 -26.81
C ALA A 28 -3.65 -5.79 -27.98
N LYS A 29 -4.53 -6.63 -28.53
CA LYS A 29 -5.50 -6.23 -29.57
C LYS A 29 -6.47 -5.17 -29.07
N TYR A 30 -6.89 -5.28 -27.81
CA TYR A 30 -7.81 -4.33 -27.19
C TYR A 30 -7.17 -2.95 -27.02
N VAL A 31 -5.93 -2.90 -26.50
CA VAL A 31 -5.15 -1.66 -26.37
C VAL A 31 -4.91 -1.04 -27.75
N GLY A 32 -4.55 -1.84 -28.75
CA GLY A 32 -4.34 -1.36 -30.11
C GLY A 32 -5.59 -0.73 -30.72
N LYS A 33 -6.77 -1.33 -30.49
CA LYS A 33 -8.06 -0.82 -30.99
C LYS A 33 -8.52 0.46 -30.25
N ALA A 34 -8.35 0.47 -28.92
CA ALA A 34 -8.79 1.58 -28.08
C ALA A 34 -7.86 2.80 -28.17
N ALA A 35 -6.58 2.57 -28.53
CA ALA A 35 -5.52 3.58 -28.58
C ALA A 35 -5.51 4.52 -27.35
N PRO A 36 -5.48 3.99 -26.12
CA PRO A 36 -5.57 4.80 -24.91
C PRO A 36 -4.27 5.59 -24.70
N ALA A 37 -4.37 6.77 -24.08
CA ALA A 37 -3.21 7.50 -23.60
C ALA A 37 -2.63 6.88 -22.31
N LEU A 38 -3.48 6.24 -21.51
CA LEU A 38 -3.14 5.62 -20.23
C LEU A 38 -3.89 4.29 -20.05
N VAL A 39 -3.16 3.26 -19.64
CA VAL A 39 -3.69 1.97 -19.19
C VAL A 39 -3.49 1.89 -17.69
N ILE A 40 -4.55 1.64 -16.93
CA ILE A 40 -4.48 1.44 -15.48
C ILE A 40 -4.75 -0.03 -15.18
N ILE A 41 -3.87 -0.66 -14.41
CA ILE A 41 -3.94 -2.06 -13.97
C ILE A 41 -4.04 -2.06 -12.45
N ASP A 42 -5.20 -2.46 -11.90
CA ASP A 42 -5.51 -2.37 -10.48
C ASP A 42 -6.26 -3.60 -9.97
N PRO A 43 -5.62 -4.43 -9.12
CA PRO A 43 -4.19 -4.53 -8.88
C PRO A 43 -3.49 -5.49 -9.87
N LEU A 44 -2.17 -5.37 -10.02
CA LEU A 44 -1.37 -6.24 -10.90
C LEU A 44 -1.59 -7.74 -10.63
N GLN A 45 -1.66 -8.12 -9.35
CA GLN A 45 -1.80 -9.52 -8.92
C GLN A 45 -2.98 -10.23 -9.57
N SER A 46 -4.06 -9.53 -9.83
CA SER A 46 -5.29 -10.08 -10.43
C SER A 46 -5.15 -10.36 -11.92
N PHE A 47 -4.07 -9.88 -12.55
CA PHE A 47 -3.86 -9.96 -14.00
C PHE A 47 -2.59 -10.73 -14.39
N LEU A 48 -1.91 -11.34 -13.42
CA LEU A 48 -0.77 -12.21 -13.71
C LEU A 48 -1.27 -13.59 -14.15
N PRO A 49 -0.59 -14.24 -15.11
CA PRO A 49 -0.91 -15.62 -15.50
C PRO A 49 -0.77 -16.59 -14.33
N ALA A 50 -1.56 -17.67 -14.34
CA ALA A 50 -1.43 -18.74 -13.38
C ALA A 50 0.01 -19.28 -13.36
N GLY A 51 0.55 -19.52 -12.17
CA GLY A 51 1.91 -20.03 -11.98
C GLY A 51 3.02 -18.97 -12.03
N VAL A 52 2.70 -17.70 -12.26
CA VAL A 52 3.69 -16.62 -12.12
C VAL A 52 3.87 -16.29 -10.63
N GLU A 53 5.06 -16.59 -10.13
CA GLU A 53 5.45 -16.24 -8.77
C GLU A 53 5.99 -14.80 -8.72
N MET A 54 5.34 -13.94 -7.94
CA MET A 54 5.76 -12.53 -7.79
C MET A 54 7.16 -12.40 -7.18
N ALA A 55 7.60 -13.36 -6.36
CA ALA A 55 8.94 -13.41 -5.80
C ALA A 55 10.02 -13.75 -6.85
N SER A 56 9.64 -14.35 -7.97
CA SER A 56 10.57 -14.72 -9.04
C SER A 56 10.84 -13.54 -9.97
N ARG A 57 12.06 -13.00 -9.91
CA ARG A 57 12.51 -11.88 -10.76
C ARG A 57 12.33 -12.16 -12.25
N ASN A 58 12.71 -13.37 -12.69
CA ASN A 58 12.65 -13.73 -14.10
C ASN A 58 11.21 -13.85 -14.59
N GLN A 59 10.31 -14.44 -13.80
CA GLN A 59 8.91 -14.59 -14.17
C GLN A 59 8.21 -13.21 -14.22
N MET A 60 8.45 -12.34 -13.24
CA MET A 60 7.92 -10.98 -13.24
C MET A 60 8.43 -10.15 -14.42
N ARG A 61 9.71 -10.29 -14.75
CA ARG A 61 10.29 -9.64 -15.92
C ARG A 61 9.62 -10.14 -17.21
N SER A 62 9.46 -11.44 -17.36
CA SER A 62 8.79 -12.04 -18.52
C SER A 62 7.33 -11.61 -18.66
N ALA A 63 6.62 -11.41 -17.55
CA ALA A 63 5.25 -10.91 -17.55
C ALA A 63 5.15 -9.42 -17.92
N LEU A 64 6.07 -8.58 -17.42
CA LEU A 64 5.97 -7.12 -17.57
C LEU A 64 6.64 -6.55 -18.84
N LEU A 65 7.66 -7.20 -19.39
CA LEU A 65 8.31 -6.71 -20.60
C LEU A 65 7.37 -6.60 -21.82
N PRO A 66 6.44 -7.55 -22.06
CA PRO A 66 5.46 -7.41 -23.14
C PRO A 66 4.53 -6.21 -22.94
N LEU A 67 4.11 -5.93 -21.70
CA LEU A 67 3.31 -4.72 -21.40
C LEU A 67 4.09 -3.45 -21.72
N LYS A 68 5.37 -3.39 -21.34
CA LYS A 68 6.24 -2.26 -21.65
C LYS A 68 6.38 -2.06 -23.17
N ALA A 69 6.59 -3.16 -23.92
CA ALA A 69 6.68 -3.12 -25.37
C ALA A 69 5.37 -2.68 -26.03
N LEU A 70 4.24 -3.14 -25.51
CA LEU A 70 2.89 -2.74 -25.96
C LEU A 70 2.67 -1.24 -25.76
N CYS A 71 2.97 -0.72 -24.58
CA CYS A 71 2.84 0.71 -24.28
C CYS A 71 3.75 1.55 -25.20
N ALA A 72 4.98 1.14 -25.41
CA ALA A 72 5.90 1.84 -26.31
C ALA A 72 5.40 1.85 -27.76
N ARG A 73 4.85 0.73 -28.25
CA ARG A 73 4.29 0.59 -29.60
C ARG A 73 3.10 1.51 -29.84
N HIS A 74 2.25 1.69 -28.83
CA HIS A 74 1.00 2.46 -28.94
C HIS A 74 1.10 3.87 -28.36
N GLY A 75 2.30 4.31 -27.91
CA GLY A 75 2.50 5.63 -27.35
C GLY A 75 1.67 5.90 -26.09
N CYS A 76 1.35 4.86 -25.29
CA CYS A 76 0.58 4.99 -24.07
C CYS A 76 1.44 4.77 -22.83
N ALA A 77 1.00 5.33 -21.69
CA ALA A 77 1.56 5.04 -20.39
C ALA A 77 0.83 3.86 -19.73
N ALA A 78 1.50 3.13 -18.83
CA ALA A 78 0.87 2.17 -17.94
C ALA A 78 1.06 2.61 -16.48
N LEU A 79 -0.05 2.66 -15.72
CA LEU A 79 -0.07 2.82 -14.29
C LEU A 79 -0.46 1.49 -13.66
N ILE A 80 0.41 0.95 -12.81
CA ILE A 80 0.20 -0.35 -12.18
C ILE A 80 0.07 -0.12 -10.68
N SER A 81 -1.06 -0.51 -10.09
CA SER A 81 -1.18 -0.59 -8.65
C SER A 81 -0.81 -1.98 -8.15
N MET A 82 -0.25 -2.05 -6.96
CA MET A 82 0.05 -3.31 -6.29
C MET A 82 0.10 -3.13 -4.77
N HIS A 83 -0.18 -4.21 -4.06
CA HIS A 83 -0.02 -4.23 -2.61
C HIS A 83 1.45 -4.35 -2.23
N THR A 84 1.83 -3.65 -1.17
CA THR A 84 3.13 -3.84 -0.54
C THR A 84 3.10 -5.07 0.36
N ASN A 85 4.28 -5.67 0.61
CA ASN A 85 4.38 -6.74 1.59
C ASN A 85 4.02 -6.23 3.01
N LYS A 86 3.59 -7.17 3.88
CA LYS A 86 3.17 -6.85 5.26
C LYS A 86 4.35 -6.83 6.26
N ARG A 87 5.59 -6.87 5.78
CA ARG A 87 6.76 -6.83 6.67
C ARG A 87 6.80 -5.51 7.41
N ALA A 88 6.91 -5.57 8.72
CA ALA A 88 7.08 -4.38 9.54
C ALA A 88 8.45 -3.75 9.30
N ASN A 89 8.53 -2.43 9.41
CA ASN A 89 9.78 -1.67 9.40
C ASN A 89 10.60 -1.77 8.09
N VAL A 90 9.97 -2.04 6.97
CA VAL A 90 10.60 -1.94 5.64
C VAL A 90 10.01 -0.76 4.87
N SER A 91 10.84 -0.06 4.11
CA SER A 91 10.48 1.12 3.33
C SER A 91 10.95 1.01 1.88
N GLY A 92 10.42 1.86 1.03
CA GLY A 92 10.85 1.99 -0.36
C GLY A 92 10.86 0.66 -1.11
N ARG A 93 11.98 0.37 -1.79
CA ARG A 93 12.14 -0.86 -2.60
C ARG A 93 11.91 -2.15 -1.80
N ALA A 94 12.27 -2.19 -0.51
CA ALA A 94 12.12 -3.37 0.33
C ALA A 94 10.64 -3.72 0.63
N ARG A 95 9.72 -2.76 0.50
CA ARG A 95 8.26 -3.02 0.57
C ARG A 95 7.74 -3.77 -0.66
N LEU A 96 8.47 -3.73 -1.76
CA LEU A 96 8.20 -4.49 -3.00
C LEU A 96 9.10 -5.73 -3.10
N ALA A 97 9.63 -6.24 -1.98
CA ALA A 97 10.67 -7.27 -1.97
C ALA A 97 10.27 -8.58 -2.64
N ASP A 98 8.97 -8.85 -2.72
CA ASP A 98 8.47 -10.01 -3.47
C ASP A 98 8.53 -9.78 -5.00
N SER A 99 8.93 -8.56 -5.46
CA SER A 99 8.94 -8.18 -6.86
C SER A 99 9.90 -7.02 -7.15
N SER A 100 11.17 -7.15 -6.75
CA SER A 100 12.17 -6.12 -6.99
C SER A 100 12.30 -5.72 -8.48
N ASP A 101 11.98 -6.63 -9.41
CA ASP A 101 11.97 -6.34 -10.84
C ASP A 101 10.88 -5.36 -11.27
N ILE A 102 9.74 -5.29 -10.56
CA ILE A 102 8.73 -4.27 -10.84
C ILE A 102 9.31 -2.88 -10.61
N TRP A 103 10.04 -2.71 -9.50
CA TRP A 103 10.76 -1.47 -9.22
C TRP A 103 11.76 -1.13 -10.31
N ASP A 104 12.52 -2.14 -10.76
CA ASP A 104 13.58 -1.92 -11.75
C ASP A 104 13.03 -1.55 -13.13
N ILE A 105 11.95 -2.19 -13.57
CA ILE A 105 11.30 -1.95 -14.87
C ILE A 105 10.55 -0.61 -14.89
N ALA A 106 9.93 -0.20 -13.77
CA ALA A 106 9.16 1.02 -13.69
C ALA A 106 10.03 2.28 -13.91
N ARG A 107 9.52 3.24 -14.67
CA ARG A 107 10.16 4.54 -14.87
C ARG A 107 9.91 5.52 -13.74
N SER A 108 8.78 5.35 -13.05
CA SER A 108 8.39 6.12 -11.88
C SER A 108 7.79 5.16 -10.87
N VAL A 109 8.13 5.34 -9.59
CA VAL A 109 7.56 4.55 -8.49
C VAL A 109 7.02 5.52 -7.45
N LEU A 110 5.74 5.32 -7.13
CA LEU A 110 5.03 6.04 -6.09
C LEU A 110 4.71 5.08 -4.95
N MET A 111 4.98 5.50 -3.72
CA MET A 111 4.59 4.74 -2.52
C MET A 111 3.49 5.50 -1.81
N MET A 112 2.41 4.78 -1.49
CA MET A 112 1.29 5.33 -0.74
C MET A 112 1.22 4.70 0.65
N GLY A 113 0.89 5.51 1.64
CA GLY A 113 0.68 5.06 2.99
C GLY A 113 -0.11 6.06 3.80
N ARG A 114 -0.33 5.75 5.09
CA ARG A 114 -0.95 6.65 6.06
C ARG A 114 0.10 7.15 7.04
N ASP A 115 0.16 8.47 7.19
CA ASP A 115 0.90 9.10 8.27
C ASP A 115 0.10 8.95 9.57
N LYS A 116 0.70 8.27 10.54
CA LYS A 116 0.06 8.01 11.85
C LYS A 116 0.03 9.22 12.78
N ASN A 117 0.79 10.27 12.46
CA ASN A 117 0.83 11.48 13.25
C ASN A 117 -0.29 12.45 12.86
N SER A 118 -0.58 12.57 11.58
CA SER A 118 -1.59 13.48 11.04
C SER A 118 -2.85 12.76 10.51
N GLU A 119 -2.86 11.43 10.52
CA GLU A 119 -3.89 10.57 9.91
C GLU A 119 -4.10 10.81 8.40
N LYS A 120 -3.25 11.63 7.78
CA LYS A 120 -3.28 11.91 6.35
C LYS A 120 -2.71 10.75 5.54
N LEU A 121 -3.12 10.66 4.30
CA LEU A 121 -2.46 9.82 3.32
C LEU A 121 -1.24 10.56 2.77
N TYR A 122 -0.15 9.84 2.53
CA TYR A 122 0.98 10.35 1.78
C TYR A 122 1.13 9.59 0.47
N LEU A 123 1.55 10.32 -0.57
CA LEU A 123 1.97 9.78 -1.87
C LEU A 123 3.39 10.25 -2.12
N SER A 124 4.36 9.37 -1.86
CA SER A 124 5.78 9.63 -1.97
C SER A 124 6.32 9.17 -3.32
N HIS A 125 7.05 10.03 -4.01
CA HIS A 125 7.71 9.72 -5.27
C HIS A 125 9.13 9.21 -4.98
N GLU A 126 9.32 7.89 -5.06
CA GLU A 126 10.52 7.18 -4.62
C GLU A 126 11.54 6.96 -5.75
N LYS A 127 11.07 6.85 -6.98
CA LYS A 127 11.93 6.66 -8.15
C LYS A 127 11.43 7.47 -9.32
N SER A 128 12.33 8.11 -10.01
CA SER A 128 12.11 8.68 -11.34
C SER A 128 13.31 8.41 -12.24
N SER A 129 13.06 8.03 -13.50
CA SER A 129 14.10 7.83 -14.50
C SER A 129 14.34 9.07 -15.37
N TYR A 130 13.53 10.12 -15.20
CA TYR A 130 13.55 11.30 -16.09
C TYR A 130 13.88 12.60 -15.37
N SER A 131 13.67 12.66 -14.07
CA SER A 131 13.87 13.85 -13.26
C SER A 131 14.19 13.48 -11.81
N ALA A 132 14.55 14.45 -10.99
CA ALA A 132 14.55 14.23 -9.54
C ALA A 132 13.14 13.84 -9.04
N PRO A 133 13.02 12.92 -8.06
CA PRO A 133 11.74 12.59 -7.48
C PRO A 133 11.04 13.81 -6.91
N ALA A 134 9.74 13.95 -7.18
CA ALA A 134 8.94 15.04 -6.66
C ALA A 134 8.79 14.97 -5.13
N ARG A 135 8.46 16.12 -4.52
CA ARG A 135 8.08 16.18 -3.10
C ARG A 135 6.83 15.33 -2.86
N THR A 136 6.76 14.71 -1.68
CA THR A 136 5.63 13.90 -1.25
C THR A 136 4.38 14.73 -1.09
N ALA A 137 3.27 14.29 -1.69
CA ALA A 137 1.96 14.88 -1.49
C ALA A 137 1.30 14.30 -0.23
N LEU A 138 0.68 15.17 0.57
CA LEU A 138 -0.21 14.82 1.66
C LEU A 138 -1.64 15.04 1.22
N LEU A 139 -2.50 14.08 1.52
CA LEU A 139 -3.89 14.01 1.08
C LEU A 139 -4.77 13.60 2.26
N HIS A 140 -6.04 13.99 2.23
CA HIS A 140 -7.06 13.40 3.09
C HIS A 140 -8.24 12.91 2.26
N ILE A 141 -9.10 12.12 2.89
CA ILE A 141 -10.30 11.59 2.24
C ILE A 141 -11.50 12.35 2.78
N GLU A 142 -12.28 12.92 1.86
CA GLU A 142 -13.55 13.57 2.16
C GLU A 142 -14.72 12.77 1.57
N GLN A 143 -15.86 12.85 2.22
CA GLN A 143 -17.11 12.38 1.62
C GLN A 143 -17.58 13.44 0.62
N ALA A 144 -17.92 12.99 -0.58
CA ALA A 144 -18.47 13.84 -1.63
C ALA A 144 -19.71 13.20 -2.21
N GLN A 145 -20.54 14.03 -2.84
CA GLN A 145 -21.68 13.58 -3.63
C GLN A 145 -21.44 13.97 -5.08
N VAL A 146 -21.31 12.96 -5.94
CA VAL A 146 -21.08 13.16 -7.38
C VAL A 146 -22.28 12.56 -8.11
N GLU A 147 -22.99 13.37 -8.90
CA GLU A 147 -24.19 12.96 -9.66
C GLU A 147 -25.22 12.21 -8.81
N GLY A 148 -25.42 12.62 -7.55
CA GLY A 148 -26.35 12.00 -6.61
C GLY A 148 -25.81 10.76 -5.87
N VAL A 149 -24.62 10.28 -6.20
CA VAL A 149 -23.97 9.12 -5.55
C VAL A 149 -23.01 9.59 -4.47
N LYS A 150 -23.18 9.07 -3.25
CA LYS A 150 -22.21 9.30 -2.17
C LYS A 150 -20.93 8.54 -2.49
N THR A 151 -19.82 9.23 -2.48
CA THR A 151 -18.49 8.68 -2.76
C THR A 151 -17.44 9.30 -1.85
N ALA A 152 -16.22 8.78 -1.92
CA ALA A 152 -15.05 9.34 -1.26
C ALA A 152 -14.11 9.95 -2.30
N VAL A 153 -13.57 11.13 -2.01
CA VAL A 153 -12.58 11.80 -2.85
C VAL A 153 -11.31 12.06 -2.07
N ALA A 154 -10.18 11.92 -2.74
CA ALA A 154 -8.89 12.29 -2.19
C ALA A 154 -8.64 13.78 -2.47
N VAL A 155 -8.42 14.55 -1.42
CA VAL A 155 -8.20 15.99 -1.49
C VAL A 155 -6.73 16.27 -1.15
N PHE A 156 -6.08 17.08 -1.98
CA PHE A 156 -4.71 17.50 -1.76
C PHE A 156 -4.64 18.54 -0.63
N ASP A 157 -3.74 18.33 0.32
CA ASP A 157 -3.47 19.25 1.43
C ASP A 157 -2.22 20.09 1.20
N SER A 158 -1.09 19.42 1.11
CA SER A 158 0.21 20.08 1.10
C SER A 158 1.32 19.16 0.54
N ARG A 159 2.55 19.64 0.52
CA ARG A 159 3.74 18.88 0.17
C ARG A 159 4.75 18.87 1.31
N THR A 160 5.46 17.76 1.44
CA THR A 160 6.57 17.61 2.39
C THR A 160 7.79 17.00 1.69
N ASP A 161 8.97 17.20 2.26
CA ASP A 161 10.21 16.58 1.77
C ASP A 161 10.41 15.16 2.31
N LYS A 162 9.62 14.75 3.31
CA LYS A 162 9.61 13.38 3.84
C LYS A 162 9.34 12.37 2.72
N LYS A 163 10.02 11.23 2.80
CA LYS A 163 9.85 10.07 1.90
C LYS A 163 9.20 8.91 2.64
N ASP A 164 8.86 7.83 1.92
CA ASP A 164 8.27 6.62 2.52
C ASP A 164 9.07 6.10 3.72
N ALA A 165 10.41 6.17 3.65
CA ALA A 165 11.30 5.75 4.74
C ALA A 165 11.08 6.57 6.03
N ASP A 166 10.87 7.87 5.92
CA ASP A 166 10.69 8.74 7.09
C ASP A 166 9.36 8.43 7.79
N PHE A 167 8.28 8.24 7.04
CA PHE A 167 6.98 7.84 7.60
C PHE A 167 7.00 6.45 8.24
N VAL A 168 7.76 5.51 7.65
CA VAL A 168 7.94 4.17 8.22
C VAL A 168 8.71 4.25 9.53
N GLU A 169 9.80 5.04 9.58
CA GLU A 169 10.61 5.20 10.78
C GLU A 169 9.83 5.90 11.90
N GLU A 170 9.12 6.99 11.61
CA GLU A 170 8.26 7.65 12.60
C GLU A 170 7.21 6.69 13.19
N ARG A 171 6.63 5.84 12.35
CA ARG A 171 5.70 4.78 12.81
C ARG A 171 6.39 3.78 13.72
N ARG A 172 7.63 3.38 13.40
CA ARG A 172 8.43 2.45 14.19
C ARG A 172 8.73 3.03 15.57
N VAL A 173 9.22 4.27 15.61
CA VAL A 173 9.55 4.97 16.85
C VAL A 173 8.30 5.11 17.72
N ARG A 174 7.18 5.57 17.17
CA ARG A 174 5.92 5.69 17.92
C ARG A 174 5.44 4.34 18.45
N THR A 175 5.57 3.27 17.66
CA THR A 175 5.15 1.93 18.11
C THR A 175 6.04 1.44 19.25
N ALA A 176 7.34 1.70 19.20
CA ALA A 176 8.27 1.37 20.27
C ALA A 176 7.95 2.16 21.55
N GLN A 177 7.75 3.47 21.44
CA GLN A 177 7.38 4.33 22.55
C GLN A 177 6.06 3.89 23.21
N THR A 178 5.01 3.68 22.41
CA THR A 178 3.72 3.19 22.94
C THR A 178 3.85 1.88 23.70
N LYS A 179 4.72 0.98 23.25
CA LYS A 179 4.98 -0.29 23.90
C LYS A 179 5.71 -0.09 25.25
N GLU A 180 6.73 0.77 25.27
CA GLU A 180 7.50 1.11 26.47
C GLU A 180 6.61 1.79 27.51
N ASP A 181 5.80 2.77 27.09
CA ASP A 181 4.82 3.45 27.96
C ASP A 181 3.81 2.43 28.52
N THR A 182 3.34 1.47 27.73
CA THR A 182 2.43 0.42 28.18
C THR A 182 3.10 -0.52 29.18
N ALA A 183 4.36 -0.90 28.96
CA ALA A 183 5.12 -1.72 29.90
C ALA A 183 5.32 -0.99 31.25
N GLN A 184 5.63 0.30 31.22
CA GLN A 184 5.74 1.13 32.41
C GLN A 184 4.40 1.24 33.14
N ALA A 185 3.28 1.41 32.43
CA ALA A 185 1.95 1.43 33.03
C ALA A 185 1.61 0.09 33.72
N ILE A 186 1.98 -1.04 33.12
CA ILE A 186 1.82 -2.35 33.75
C ILE A 186 2.56 -2.41 35.11
N LEU A 187 3.81 -1.96 35.14
CA LEU A 187 4.61 -1.93 36.37
C LEU A 187 4.03 -0.99 37.41
N ASN A 188 3.54 0.17 37.03
CA ASN A 188 2.93 1.15 37.92
C ASN A 188 1.65 0.59 38.58
N VAL A 189 0.73 0.03 37.77
CA VAL A 189 -0.52 -0.59 38.29
C VAL A 189 -0.21 -1.73 39.25
N LEU A 190 0.81 -2.54 38.96
CA LEU A 190 1.24 -3.61 39.90
C LEU A 190 1.83 -3.03 41.17
N ALA A 191 2.63 -1.98 41.12
CA ALA A 191 3.24 -1.34 42.27
C ALA A 191 2.20 -0.68 43.19
N GLU A 192 1.12 -0.15 42.63
CA GLU A 192 0.02 0.45 43.39
C GLU A 192 -0.91 -0.61 44.06
N SER A 193 -0.85 -1.84 43.60
CA SER A 193 -1.61 -2.92 44.20
C SER A 193 -1.09 -3.26 45.61
N LYS A 194 -2.00 -3.47 46.59
CA LYS A 194 -1.65 -3.72 48.00
C LYS A 194 -0.72 -4.93 48.23
N LEU A 195 -0.64 -5.84 47.27
CA LEU A 195 0.14 -7.08 47.36
C LEU A 195 1.25 -7.14 46.30
N GLY A 196 1.48 -6.09 45.48
CA GLY A 196 2.36 -6.12 44.35
C GLY A 196 1.95 -7.13 43.26
N SER A 197 0.71 -7.62 43.35
CA SER A 197 0.14 -8.60 42.41
C SER A 197 -1.36 -8.42 42.27
N MET A 198 -1.89 -8.75 41.09
CA MET A 198 -3.33 -8.80 40.84
C MET A 198 -3.66 -9.84 39.73
N PRO A 199 -4.93 -10.26 39.60
CA PRO A 199 -5.34 -11.16 38.54
C PRO A 199 -5.03 -10.57 37.17
N SER A 200 -4.46 -11.38 36.25
CA SER A 200 -4.04 -10.94 34.94
C SER A 200 -5.14 -10.29 34.09
N THR A 201 -6.38 -10.74 34.28
CA THR A 201 -7.56 -10.14 33.62
C THR A 201 -7.86 -8.74 34.12
N GLN A 202 -7.70 -8.49 35.43
CA GLN A 202 -7.89 -7.20 36.05
C GLN A 202 -6.77 -6.25 35.65
N LEU A 203 -5.52 -6.67 35.76
CA LEU A 203 -4.34 -5.89 35.30
C LEU A 203 -4.49 -5.41 33.86
N ARG A 204 -4.86 -6.34 32.98
CA ARG A 204 -5.09 -6.00 31.58
C ARG A 204 -6.20 -4.97 31.42
N ALA A 205 -7.34 -5.13 32.09
CA ALA A 205 -8.46 -4.22 31.97
C ALA A 205 -8.11 -2.81 32.46
N GLU A 206 -7.37 -2.68 33.56
CA GLU A 206 -6.95 -1.41 34.14
C GLU A 206 -5.95 -0.70 33.24
N VAL A 207 -4.88 -1.38 32.79
CA VAL A 207 -3.86 -0.81 31.90
C VAL A 207 -4.46 -0.42 30.56
N MET A 208 -5.31 -1.26 29.95
CA MET A 208 -5.96 -0.92 28.68
C MET A 208 -6.88 0.29 28.81
N LYS A 209 -7.55 0.45 29.95
CA LYS A 209 -8.41 1.62 30.23
C LYS A 209 -7.57 2.88 30.41
N GLU A 210 -6.48 2.82 31.16
CA GLU A 210 -5.60 3.94 31.43
C GLU A 210 -4.87 4.41 30.16
N MET A 211 -4.27 3.47 29.43
CA MET A 211 -3.46 3.75 28.24
C MET A 211 -4.26 3.92 26.95
N GLY A 212 -5.56 3.58 26.94
CA GLY A 212 -6.36 3.53 25.71
C GLY A 212 -5.79 2.59 24.65
N CYS A 213 -5.00 1.61 25.04
CA CYS A 213 -4.31 0.72 24.12
C CYS A 213 -5.12 -0.53 23.76
N SER A 214 -4.78 -1.16 22.63
CA SER A 214 -5.40 -2.42 22.23
C SER A 214 -4.84 -3.60 23.03
N GLU A 215 -5.60 -4.70 23.14
CA GLU A 215 -5.13 -5.94 23.74
C GLU A 215 -3.83 -6.46 23.11
N LYS A 216 -3.69 -6.30 21.80
CA LYS A 216 -2.46 -6.67 21.10
C LYS A 216 -1.24 -5.86 21.54
N THR A 217 -1.43 -4.57 21.84
CA THR A 217 -0.37 -3.69 22.35
C THR A 217 -0.01 -4.10 23.77
N TYR A 218 -1.01 -4.31 24.63
CA TYR A 218 -0.81 -4.82 25.98
C TYR A 218 -0.01 -6.13 26.00
N ASN A 219 -0.47 -7.13 25.23
CA ASN A 219 0.17 -8.46 25.22
C ASN A 219 1.63 -8.40 24.73
N ARG A 220 1.95 -7.49 23.80
CA ARG A 220 3.34 -7.28 23.36
C ARG A 220 4.20 -6.63 24.44
N ALA A 221 3.66 -5.65 25.18
CA ALA A 221 4.36 -5.03 26.28
C ALA A 221 4.56 -6.01 27.45
N TYR A 222 3.51 -6.75 27.80
CA TYR A 222 3.54 -7.75 28.87
C TYR A 222 4.53 -8.90 28.63
N SER A 223 4.72 -9.33 27.37
CA SER A 223 5.62 -10.43 27.03
C SER A 223 7.11 -10.09 27.14
N GLU A 224 7.46 -8.83 27.38
CA GLU A 224 8.85 -8.37 27.53
C GLU A 224 9.19 -7.97 28.97
N LEU A 225 8.22 -8.02 29.88
CA LEU A 225 8.40 -7.89 31.33
C LEU A 225 8.63 -9.23 31.98
#